data_76e6877eebb0074f6583f02a95bc9fe2
#
_entry.id   76e6877eebb0074f6583f02a95bc9fe2
#
_cell.length_a   1.000
_cell.length_b   1.000
_cell.length_c   1.000
_cell.angle_alpha   90.00
_cell.angle_beta   90.00
_cell.angle_gamma   90.00
#
_symmetry.space_group_name_H-M   'P 1'
#
loop_
_entity.id
_entity.type
_entity.pdbx_description
1 polymer ?
#
loop_
_entity_poly.entity_id
_entity_poly.type
_entity_poly.pdbx_seq_one_letter_code
_entity_poly.pdbx_strand_id
1 'polypeptide(L)'
;MKALIVIDMQKDFTTGVLGNAECAAVVAPVADRIRAFRNENPDGIVLATLDTHTEDYMNTQEGRKLPVPHCIKPTDGWQLCPEIKTALGTDCILLEKGTFGAVNLPQALGAVPDEIELIGVCTDICVISNAMILKAAFPEVPVSVRADCCAGVTPESHNTALNAMKACQIDIL
;
A
#
# COMPACT_ATOMS: atom_id res chain seq x y z
N MET A 1 -1.49 -11.44 -17.24
CA MET A 1 -2.08 -11.42 -15.87
C MET A 1 -1.74 -10.09 -15.23
N LYS A 2 -2.75 -9.31 -14.76
CA LYS A 2 -2.55 -8.03 -14.09
C LYS A 2 -2.43 -8.20 -12.57
N ALA A 3 -1.78 -7.25 -11.91
CA ALA A 3 -1.63 -7.23 -10.45
C ALA A 3 -2.13 -5.92 -9.85
N LEU A 4 -2.93 -6.02 -8.78
CA LEU A 4 -3.33 -4.92 -7.92
C LEU A 4 -2.62 -5.05 -6.57
N ILE A 5 -1.88 -4.02 -6.19
CA ILE A 5 -1.15 -3.96 -4.93
C ILE A 5 -1.83 -2.96 -4.00
N VAL A 6 -2.35 -3.45 -2.89
CA VAL A 6 -3.06 -2.67 -1.87
C VAL A 6 -2.09 -2.41 -0.72
N ILE A 7 -1.69 -1.16 -0.54
CA ILE A 7 -0.63 -0.77 0.39
C ILE A 7 -1.23 -0.36 1.74
N ASP A 8 -0.91 -1.12 2.78
CA ASP A 8 -1.04 -0.78 4.21
C ASP A 8 -2.39 -0.19 4.64
N MET A 9 -3.49 -0.72 4.11
CA MET A 9 -4.84 -0.25 4.46
C MET A 9 -5.26 -0.74 5.85
N GLN A 10 -4.45 -0.41 6.85
CA GLN A 10 -4.57 -0.80 8.25
C GLN A 10 -5.21 0.31 9.10
N LYS A 11 -5.82 -0.06 10.22
CA LYS A 11 -6.55 0.88 11.09
C LYS A 11 -5.67 2.01 11.62
N ASP A 12 -4.40 1.72 11.99
CA ASP A 12 -3.51 2.74 12.51
C ASP A 12 -3.22 3.88 11.53
N PHE A 13 -3.27 3.61 10.21
CA PHE A 13 -3.05 4.62 9.17
C PHE A 13 -4.33 5.34 8.73
N THR A 14 -5.51 4.87 9.12
CA THR A 14 -6.79 5.46 8.70
C THR A 14 -7.50 6.19 9.84
N THR A 15 -7.80 5.48 10.92
CA THR A 15 -8.54 6.01 12.08
C THR A 15 -7.78 5.88 13.40
N GLY A 16 -6.63 5.21 13.38
CA GLY A 16 -5.80 4.97 14.56
C GLY A 16 -4.75 6.06 14.79
N VAL A 17 -3.63 5.67 15.40
CA VAL A 17 -2.63 6.61 15.96
C VAL A 17 -1.90 7.46 14.92
N LEU A 18 -1.81 7.02 13.67
CA LEU A 18 -1.25 7.76 12.54
C LEU A 18 -2.31 8.16 11.51
N GLY A 19 -3.61 7.95 11.84
CA GLY A 19 -4.72 8.26 10.95
C GLY A 19 -4.90 9.77 10.71
N ASN A 20 -5.37 10.09 9.52
CA ASN A 20 -5.81 11.43 9.14
C ASN A 20 -7.09 11.37 8.30
N ALA A 21 -7.70 12.52 8.03
CA ALA A 21 -8.97 12.59 7.30
C ALA A 21 -8.84 12.09 5.86
N GLU A 22 -7.72 12.36 5.20
CA GLU A 22 -7.43 11.96 3.83
C GLU A 22 -7.28 10.44 3.72
N CYS A 23 -6.50 9.82 4.63
CA CYS A 23 -6.34 8.36 4.66
C CYS A 23 -7.65 7.64 5.03
N ALA A 24 -8.46 8.21 5.92
CA ALA A 24 -9.78 7.66 6.22
C ALA A 24 -10.73 7.75 5.01
N ALA A 25 -10.67 8.85 4.25
CA ALA A 25 -11.55 9.09 3.11
C ALA A 25 -11.30 8.12 1.95
N VAL A 26 -10.09 7.57 1.77
CA VAL A 26 -9.79 6.65 0.67
C VAL A 26 -10.16 5.20 0.97
N VAL A 27 -10.61 4.85 2.16
CA VAL A 27 -10.98 3.46 2.51
C VAL A 27 -12.07 2.91 1.58
N ALA A 28 -13.15 3.67 1.36
CA ALA A 28 -14.23 3.26 0.47
C ALA A 28 -13.79 3.20 -1.00
N PRO A 29 -13.14 4.22 -1.59
CA PRO A 29 -12.56 4.14 -2.94
C PRO A 29 -11.65 2.94 -3.14
N VAL A 30 -10.76 2.64 -2.20
CA VAL A 30 -9.86 1.47 -2.26
C VAL A 30 -10.66 0.17 -2.26
N ALA A 31 -11.64 0.02 -1.38
CA ALA A 31 -12.49 -1.17 -1.34
C ALA A 31 -13.27 -1.37 -2.65
N ASP A 32 -13.80 -0.29 -3.23
CA ASP A 32 -14.50 -0.33 -4.51
C ASP A 32 -13.56 -0.69 -5.66
N ARG A 33 -12.34 -0.14 -5.67
CA ARG A 33 -11.34 -0.49 -6.69
C ARG A 33 -10.93 -1.96 -6.62
N ILE A 34 -10.76 -2.52 -5.43
CA ILE A 34 -10.46 -3.95 -5.27
C ILE A 34 -11.58 -4.81 -5.91
N ARG A 35 -12.85 -4.49 -5.65
CA ARG A 35 -14.00 -5.20 -6.22
C ARG A 35 -14.04 -5.07 -7.75
N ALA A 36 -13.85 -3.85 -8.26
CA ALA A 36 -13.81 -3.57 -9.69
C ALA A 36 -12.68 -4.34 -10.37
N PHE A 37 -11.46 -4.29 -9.80
CA PHE A 37 -10.31 -5.02 -10.34
C PHE A 37 -10.57 -6.51 -10.47
N ARG A 38 -11.16 -7.15 -9.47
CA ARG A 38 -11.49 -8.58 -9.50
C ARG A 38 -12.51 -8.94 -10.57
N ASN A 39 -13.50 -8.06 -10.78
CA ASN A 39 -14.50 -8.25 -11.84
C ASN A 39 -13.90 -8.09 -13.24
N GLU A 40 -13.00 -7.11 -13.40
CA GLU A 40 -12.32 -6.80 -14.66
C GLU A 40 -11.24 -7.84 -15.00
N ASN A 41 -10.62 -8.45 -13.99
CA ASN A 41 -9.46 -9.33 -14.11
C ASN A 41 -9.65 -10.60 -13.26
N PRO A 42 -10.49 -11.57 -13.71
CA PRO A 42 -10.77 -12.79 -12.92
C PRO A 42 -9.51 -13.59 -12.56
N ASP A 43 -8.49 -13.56 -13.43
CA ASP A 43 -7.19 -14.23 -13.21
C ASP A 43 -6.13 -13.27 -12.64
N GLY A 44 -6.52 -12.07 -12.22
CA GLY A 44 -5.63 -11.05 -11.68
C GLY A 44 -5.17 -11.37 -10.26
N ILE A 45 -3.92 -10.99 -9.96
CA ILE A 45 -3.39 -11.10 -8.59
C ILE A 45 -3.82 -9.86 -7.78
N VAL A 46 -4.33 -10.10 -6.58
CA VAL A 46 -4.48 -9.06 -5.54
C VAL A 46 -3.53 -9.38 -4.40
N LEU A 47 -2.63 -8.45 -4.11
CA LEU A 47 -1.69 -8.54 -2.99
C LEU A 47 -1.89 -7.33 -2.08
N ALA A 48 -2.01 -7.57 -0.78
CA ALA A 48 -2.05 -6.49 0.22
C ALA A 48 -0.82 -6.55 1.11
N THR A 49 -0.17 -5.40 1.30
CA THR A 49 0.91 -5.27 2.28
C THR A 49 0.34 -4.89 3.65
N LEU A 50 1.03 -5.34 4.69
CA LEU A 50 0.78 -4.94 6.08
C LEU A 50 2.08 -4.47 6.70
N ASP A 51 2.13 -3.20 7.06
CA ASP A 51 3.20 -2.71 7.91
C ASP A 51 3.14 -3.43 9.26
N THR A 52 4.27 -3.97 9.71
CA THR A 52 4.25 -4.90 10.84
C THR A 52 5.46 -4.66 11.73
N HIS A 53 5.19 -4.15 12.92
CA HIS A 53 6.19 -3.89 13.95
C HIS A 53 5.96 -4.78 15.17
N THR A 54 6.99 -4.84 16.02
CA THR A 54 6.96 -5.51 17.32
C THR A 54 6.91 -4.50 18.47
N GLU A 55 6.70 -4.96 19.68
CA GLU A 55 6.76 -4.12 20.89
C GLU A 55 8.09 -3.38 21.06
N ASP A 56 9.15 -3.84 20.40
CA ASP A 56 10.47 -3.20 20.39
C ASP A 56 10.60 -2.03 19.40
N TYR A 57 9.50 -1.59 18.75
CA TYR A 57 9.48 -0.52 17.77
C TYR A 57 10.28 0.73 18.18
N MET A 58 10.14 1.18 19.43
CA MET A 58 10.81 2.39 19.93
C MET A 58 12.34 2.30 19.93
N ASN A 59 12.91 1.10 19.91
CA ASN A 59 14.36 0.86 19.84
C ASN A 59 14.87 0.80 18.39
N THR A 60 14.00 0.81 17.39
CA THR A 60 14.37 0.83 15.98
C THR A 60 14.82 2.22 15.51
N GLN A 61 15.46 2.29 14.35
CA GLN A 61 15.79 3.58 13.74
C GLN A 61 14.53 4.38 13.41
N GLU A 62 13.49 3.70 12.94
CA GLU A 62 12.20 4.31 12.61
C GLU A 62 11.54 4.87 13.87
N GLY A 63 11.44 4.08 14.94
CA GLY A 63 10.86 4.50 16.21
C GLY A 63 11.57 5.68 16.87
N ARG A 64 12.88 5.83 16.65
CA ARG A 64 13.63 7.02 17.12
C ARG A 64 13.30 8.29 16.32
N LYS A 65 12.89 8.17 15.05
CA LYS A 65 12.54 9.30 14.18
C LYS A 65 11.05 9.63 14.23
N LEU A 66 10.21 8.60 14.39
CA LEU A 66 8.77 8.70 14.56
C LEU A 66 8.38 7.97 15.85
N PRO A 67 8.43 8.63 17.01
CA PRO A 67 8.20 8.01 18.31
C PRO A 67 6.70 7.76 18.59
N VAL A 68 6.02 7.15 17.64
CA VAL A 68 4.60 6.77 17.69
C VAL A 68 4.51 5.29 17.37
N PRO A 69 4.43 4.40 18.37
CA PRO A 69 4.21 2.97 18.14
C PRO A 69 2.92 2.76 17.34
N HIS A 70 3.02 2.06 16.21
CA HIS A 70 1.92 1.77 15.31
C HIS A 70 2.11 0.41 14.66
N CYS A 71 1.04 -0.14 14.14
CA CYS A 71 1.02 -1.45 13.47
C CYS A 71 1.76 -2.54 14.25
N ILE A 72 1.67 -2.49 15.59
CA ILE A 72 2.26 -3.50 16.47
C ILE A 72 1.44 -4.78 16.38
N LYS A 73 2.01 -5.85 15.88
CA LYS A 73 1.32 -7.14 15.80
C LYS A 73 1.26 -7.81 17.20
N PRO A 74 0.09 -8.29 17.68
CA PRO A 74 -1.20 -8.47 16.96
C PRO A 74 -2.28 -7.44 17.35
N THR A 75 -1.95 -6.19 17.61
CA THR A 75 -2.92 -5.18 18.09
C THR A 75 -4.05 -4.92 17.09
N ASP A 76 -5.11 -4.27 17.54
CA ASP A 76 -6.23 -3.86 16.67
C ASP A 76 -5.80 -2.86 15.59
N GLY A 77 -4.87 -1.95 15.90
CA GLY A 77 -4.31 -0.99 14.95
C GLY A 77 -3.57 -1.63 13.78
N TRP A 78 -2.94 -2.78 14.00
CA TRP A 78 -2.28 -3.57 12.94
C TRP A 78 -3.28 -4.21 11.97
N GLN A 79 -4.53 -4.44 12.37
CA GLN A 79 -5.52 -5.09 11.51
C GLN A 79 -5.89 -4.22 10.31
N LEU A 80 -6.20 -4.87 9.19
CA LEU A 80 -6.81 -4.21 8.02
C LEU A 80 -8.14 -3.55 8.42
N CYS A 81 -8.47 -2.44 7.76
CA CYS A 81 -9.80 -1.85 7.86
C CYS A 81 -10.86 -2.89 7.47
N PRO A 82 -11.99 -2.98 8.19
CA PRO A 82 -13.00 -4.03 7.95
C PRO A 82 -13.51 -4.07 6.51
N GLU A 83 -13.73 -2.91 5.89
CA GLU A 83 -14.18 -2.76 4.51
C GLU A 83 -13.16 -3.33 3.52
N ILE A 84 -11.88 -3.06 3.76
CA ILE A 84 -10.76 -3.56 2.96
C ILE A 84 -10.64 -5.07 3.11
N LYS A 85 -10.66 -5.57 4.34
CA LYS A 85 -10.63 -7.02 4.62
C LYS A 85 -11.75 -7.76 3.89
N THR A 86 -12.95 -7.17 3.89
CA THR A 86 -14.11 -7.72 3.18
C THR A 86 -13.90 -7.71 1.67
N ALA A 87 -13.38 -6.62 1.10
CA ALA A 87 -13.13 -6.50 -0.34
C ALA A 87 -12.01 -7.43 -0.82
N LEU A 88 -10.97 -7.62 -0.02
CA LEU A 88 -9.87 -8.54 -0.32
C LEU A 88 -10.32 -10.02 -0.34
N GLY A 89 -11.29 -10.39 0.49
CA GLY A 89 -11.74 -11.78 0.58
C GLY A 89 -10.63 -12.73 1.06
N THR A 90 -10.73 -14.00 0.66
CA THR A 90 -9.77 -15.07 1.05
C THR A 90 -8.66 -15.30 0.01
N ASP A 91 -8.86 -14.85 -1.22
CA ASP A 91 -7.98 -15.10 -2.37
C ASP A 91 -7.02 -13.93 -2.63
N CYS A 92 -6.48 -13.35 -1.58
CA CYS A 92 -5.45 -12.32 -1.68
C CYS A 92 -4.15 -12.81 -1.03
N ILE A 93 -3.04 -12.36 -1.56
CA ILE A 93 -1.73 -12.55 -0.94
C ILE A 93 -1.57 -11.46 0.13
N LEU A 94 -1.29 -11.85 1.37
CA LEU A 94 -0.94 -10.92 2.44
C LEU A 94 0.58 -10.94 2.64
N LEU A 95 1.21 -9.78 2.57
CA LEU A 95 2.65 -9.60 2.71
C LEU A 95 2.97 -8.66 3.86
N GLU A 96 3.49 -9.22 4.97
CA GLU A 96 3.98 -8.41 6.09
C GLU A 96 5.34 -7.80 5.74
N LYS A 97 5.53 -6.53 6.08
CA LYS A 97 6.78 -5.79 5.91
C LYS A 97 7.14 -5.02 7.17
N GLY A 98 8.39 -4.94 7.51
CA GLY A 98 8.89 -4.24 8.71
C GLY A 98 9.47 -2.86 8.43
N THR A 99 9.20 -2.28 7.26
CA THR A 99 9.61 -0.93 6.86
C THR A 99 8.77 -0.45 5.68
N PHE A 100 9.01 0.73 5.16
CA PHE A 100 8.21 1.42 4.14
C PHE A 100 8.03 0.61 2.86
N GLY A 101 9.11 0.06 2.31
CA GLY A 101 9.08 -0.76 1.09
C GLY A 101 9.35 -2.24 1.39
N ALA A 102 8.60 -3.12 0.74
CA ALA A 102 8.79 -4.57 0.82
C ALA A 102 9.72 -5.05 -0.30
N VAL A 103 11.01 -5.27 0.01
CA VAL A 103 12.00 -5.71 -1.00
C VAL A 103 11.68 -7.08 -1.61
N ASN A 104 10.87 -7.88 -0.95
CA ASN A 104 10.40 -9.18 -1.41
C ASN A 104 9.03 -9.12 -2.12
N LEU A 105 8.47 -7.93 -2.33
CA LEU A 105 7.18 -7.76 -3.03
C LEU A 105 7.21 -8.31 -4.46
N PRO A 106 8.26 -8.07 -5.27
CA PRO A 106 8.34 -8.65 -6.62
C PRO A 106 8.30 -10.18 -6.60
N GLN A 107 8.98 -10.83 -5.66
CA GLN A 107 8.98 -12.29 -5.51
C GLN A 107 7.64 -12.83 -5.03
N ALA A 108 6.93 -12.07 -4.18
CA ALA A 108 5.62 -12.47 -3.66
C ALA A 108 4.53 -12.53 -4.74
N LEU A 109 4.72 -11.86 -5.88
CA LEU A 109 3.82 -11.96 -7.03
C LEU A 109 3.92 -13.32 -7.74
N GLY A 110 5.00 -14.09 -7.54
CA GLY A 110 5.19 -15.42 -8.10
C GLY A 110 5.45 -15.47 -9.60
N ALA A 111 5.06 -14.47 -10.36
CA ALA A 111 5.28 -14.32 -11.80
C ALA A 111 5.40 -12.84 -12.16
N VAL A 112 5.96 -12.55 -13.35
CA VAL A 112 6.03 -11.19 -13.89
C VAL A 112 4.63 -10.81 -14.42
N PRO A 113 3.96 -9.79 -13.86
CA PRO A 113 2.66 -9.36 -14.37
C PRO A 113 2.81 -8.58 -15.70
N ASP A 114 1.71 -8.50 -16.46
CA ASP A 114 1.65 -7.67 -17.68
C ASP A 114 1.45 -6.17 -17.33
N GLU A 115 0.88 -5.90 -16.14
CA GLU A 115 0.58 -4.56 -15.64
C GLU A 115 0.45 -4.59 -14.13
N ILE A 116 0.89 -3.54 -13.44
CA ILE A 116 0.81 -3.39 -11.98
C ILE A 116 0.13 -2.07 -11.65
N GLU A 117 -0.91 -2.14 -10.82
CA GLU A 117 -1.58 -0.96 -10.25
C GLU A 117 -1.39 -0.95 -8.73
N LEU A 118 -1.00 0.21 -8.17
CA LEU A 118 -0.89 0.40 -6.71
C LEU A 118 -1.98 1.35 -6.22
N ILE A 119 -2.54 1.01 -5.04
CA ILE A 119 -3.50 1.82 -4.28
C ILE A 119 -3.18 1.72 -2.79
N GLY A 120 -3.67 2.66 -1.98
CA GLY A 120 -3.52 2.61 -0.52
C GLY A 120 -2.73 3.77 0.08
N VAL A 121 -2.11 3.57 1.25
CA VAL A 121 -1.52 4.64 2.08
C VAL A 121 -0.13 4.26 2.64
N CYS A 122 0.74 5.23 2.99
CA CYS A 122 0.62 6.63 2.55
C CYS A 122 1.33 6.80 1.22
N THR A 123 0.78 7.65 0.33
CA THR A 123 1.32 7.91 -1.01
C THR A 123 2.80 8.29 -0.98
N ASP A 124 3.16 9.15 -0.04
CA ASP A 124 4.47 9.77 0.15
C ASP A 124 5.46 8.91 0.93
N ILE A 125 5.05 7.74 1.40
CA ILE A 125 5.89 6.85 2.21
C ILE A 125 5.87 5.42 1.62
N CYS A 126 4.88 4.61 1.99
CA CYS A 126 4.82 3.19 1.62
C CYS A 126 4.46 2.97 0.16
N VAL A 127 3.53 3.78 -0.40
CA VAL A 127 3.12 3.63 -1.81
C VAL A 127 4.29 3.92 -2.74
N ILE A 128 4.92 5.10 -2.64
CA ILE A 128 6.08 5.47 -3.48
C ILE A 128 7.24 4.48 -3.30
N SER A 129 7.53 4.03 -2.07
CA SER A 129 8.60 3.08 -1.81
C SER A 129 8.39 1.76 -2.56
N ASN A 130 7.17 1.20 -2.50
CA ASN A 130 6.84 -0.04 -3.17
C ASN A 130 6.73 0.14 -4.69
N ALA A 131 6.21 1.26 -5.18
CA ALA A 131 6.15 1.58 -6.60
C ALA A 131 7.56 1.62 -7.23
N MET A 132 8.54 2.25 -6.55
CA MET A 132 9.93 2.29 -6.99
C MET A 132 10.60 0.90 -6.99
N ILE A 133 10.33 0.07 -5.98
CA ILE A 133 10.82 -1.31 -5.92
C ILE A 133 10.28 -2.12 -7.10
N LEU A 134 8.98 -2.02 -7.38
CA LEU A 134 8.35 -2.73 -8.50
C LEU A 134 8.87 -2.22 -9.85
N LYS A 135 9.02 -0.92 -10.03
CA LYS A 135 9.58 -0.33 -11.26
C LYS A 135 11.03 -0.76 -11.49
N ALA A 136 11.83 -0.86 -10.43
CA ALA A 136 13.21 -1.34 -10.53
C ALA A 136 13.30 -2.84 -10.83
N ALA A 137 12.40 -3.65 -10.23
CA ALA A 137 12.38 -5.10 -10.44
C ALA A 137 11.82 -5.48 -11.83
N PHE A 138 10.87 -4.71 -12.34
CA PHE A 138 10.16 -4.96 -13.60
C PHE A 138 10.19 -3.73 -14.51
N PRO A 139 11.35 -3.35 -15.07
CA PRO A 139 11.52 -2.07 -15.79
C PRO A 139 10.60 -1.93 -17.01
N GLU A 140 10.26 -3.05 -17.67
CA GLU A 140 9.42 -3.07 -18.87
C GLU A 140 7.92 -3.24 -18.57
N VAL A 141 7.54 -3.55 -17.32
CA VAL A 141 6.13 -3.66 -16.95
C VAL A 141 5.56 -2.28 -16.66
N PRO A 142 4.41 -1.92 -17.23
CA PRO A 142 3.68 -0.72 -16.85
C PRO A 142 3.31 -0.76 -15.36
N VAL A 143 3.80 0.23 -14.61
CA VAL A 143 3.48 0.43 -13.20
C VAL A 143 2.69 1.72 -13.08
N SER A 144 1.53 1.64 -12.44
CA SER A 144 0.65 2.77 -12.22
C SER A 144 0.27 2.94 -10.74
N VAL A 145 -0.04 4.17 -10.35
CA VAL A 145 -0.61 4.52 -9.04
C VAL A 145 -1.91 5.25 -9.28
N ARG A 146 -2.99 4.77 -8.66
CA ARG A 146 -4.31 5.41 -8.76
C ARG A 146 -4.44 6.48 -7.69
N ALA A 147 -4.38 7.74 -8.11
CA ALA A 147 -4.30 8.89 -7.20
C ALA A 147 -5.55 9.04 -6.31
N ASP A 148 -6.75 8.79 -6.83
CA ASP A 148 -8.01 8.88 -6.09
C ASP A 148 -8.24 7.71 -5.10
N CYS A 149 -7.41 6.68 -5.19
CA CYS A 149 -7.36 5.56 -4.24
C CYS A 149 -6.08 5.59 -3.37
N CYS A 150 -5.43 6.74 -3.27
CA CYS A 150 -4.26 6.95 -2.43
C CYS A 150 -4.40 8.23 -1.61
N ALA A 151 -3.80 8.24 -0.42
CA ALA A 151 -3.67 9.45 0.40
C ALA A 151 -2.30 9.50 1.05
N GLY A 152 -1.75 10.70 1.19
CA GLY A 152 -0.50 10.96 1.90
C GLY A 152 -0.70 11.45 3.32
N VAL A 153 0.40 11.73 4.01
CA VAL A 153 0.37 12.36 5.34
C VAL A 153 -0.30 13.74 5.25
N THR A 154 -0.07 14.45 4.16
CA THR A 154 -0.76 15.71 3.82
C THR A 154 -1.11 15.72 2.33
N PRO A 155 -2.09 16.54 1.88
CA PRO A 155 -2.36 16.73 0.46
C PRO A 155 -1.13 17.22 -0.33
N GLU A 156 -0.28 18.03 0.27
CA GLU A 156 0.94 18.54 -0.35
C GLU A 156 1.97 17.41 -0.58
N SER A 157 2.24 16.61 0.46
CA SER A 157 3.19 15.49 0.34
C SER A 157 2.68 14.40 -0.59
N HIS A 158 1.37 14.15 -0.62
CA HIS A 158 0.71 13.28 -1.62
C HIS A 158 1.03 13.74 -3.05
N ASN A 159 0.78 15.00 -3.38
CA ASN A 159 1.05 15.54 -4.71
C ASN A 159 2.54 15.53 -5.06
N THR A 160 3.40 15.81 -4.09
CA THR A 160 4.85 15.74 -4.26
C THR A 160 5.30 14.33 -4.64
N ALA A 161 4.78 13.31 -3.95
CA ALA A 161 5.09 11.91 -4.24
C ALA A 161 4.58 11.47 -5.63
N LEU A 162 3.36 11.86 -6.01
CA LEU A 162 2.82 11.58 -7.35
C LEU A 162 3.71 12.19 -8.43
N ASN A 163 4.17 13.42 -8.26
CA ASN A 163 5.06 14.08 -9.20
C ASN A 163 6.44 13.39 -9.28
N ALA A 164 6.98 12.94 -8.14
CA ALA A 164 8.22 12.18 -8.11
C ALA A 164 8.09 10.84 -8.86
N MET A 165 6.98 10.13 -8.66
CA MET A 165 6.70 8.87 -9.36
C MET A 165 6.57 9.07 -10.86
N LYS A 166 5.90 10.14 -11.32
CA LYS A 166 5.85 10.50 -12.76
C LYS A 166 7.23 10.66 -13.36
N ALA A 167 8.14 11.35 -12.66
CA ALA A 167 9.52 11.53 -13.12
C ALA A 167 10.27 10.20 -13.29
N CYS A 168 9.87 9.17 -12.53
CA CYS A 168 10.40 7.81 -12.60
C CYS A 168 9.61 6.89 -13.56
N GLN A 169 8.77 7.45 -14.43
CA GLN A 169 7.96 6.72 -15.43
C GLN A 169 6.96 5.75 -14.80
N ILE A 170 6.39 6.13 -13.65
CA ILE A 170 5.24 5.48 -13.06
C ILE A 170 4.01 6.30 -13.45
N ASP A 171 3.01 5.64 -14.03
CA ASP A 171 1.79 6.29 -14.49
C ASP A 171 0.90 6.70 -13.31
N ILE A 172 0.31 7.88 -13.37
CA ILE A 172 -0.65 8.35 -12.37
C ILE A 172 -2.04 8.38 -13.03
N LEU A 173 -2.93 7.54 -12.50
CA LEU A 173 -4.31 7.36 -12.96
C LEU A 173 -5.28 8.19 -12.13
#